data_6f2310294942a568b165cb608322cfad
#
_entry.id   6f2310294942a568b165cb608322cfad
#
_cell.length_a   1.000
_cell.length_b   1.000
_cell.length_c   1.000
_cell.angle_alpha   90.00
_cell.angle_beta   90.00
_cell.angle_gamma   90.00
#
_symmetry.space_group_name_H-M   'P 1'
#
loop_
_entity.id
_entity.type
_entity.pdbx_description
1 polymer ?
#
loop_
_entity_poly.entity_id
_entity_poly.type
_entity_poly.pdbx_seq_one_letter_code
_entity_poly.pdbx_strand_id
1 'polypeptide(L)'
;MSIGPSDRQANLRMPGNHDYSRPLPVVVSLHGYSGNGLSNAAYMHHFDSIHENEHLLIYPDGTTNWLGMRYWNATDACCQNVVWATPVDDVSYILSLIDEAIQNYGADPDGVVITGLSNGGFMSHRMACEAGGSIRAIVALNGVTWDDFSKCPDTGRPDILHVHSTADGVIGYNGGAIGGIDYPSATETIGYWADRSGCDTTWTSLGTRDLSGDDGNDDTDEFEFLNCNSGNRVAHWRINDGSHVPPLNDPGWSDQTIGWALSGFIRDSDGDGYRDDVDVFITIRMNGRMLMETWSEITLTNATKTPMAGMILMEMGSACLPIYSLTILTNGRMLTVME
;
A
#
# COMPACT_ATOMS: atom_id res chain seq x y z
N MET A 1 -0.28 -16.30 10.67
CA MET A 1 0.61 -16.19 11.85
C MET A 1 0.29 -14.92 12.61
N SER A 2 0.82 -14.73 13.83
CA SER A 2 0.62 -13.51 14.61
C SER A 2 1.81 -12.58 14.50
N ILE A 3 1.55 -11.27 14.51
CA ILE A 3 2.52 -10.18 14.42
C ILE A 3 2.11 -9.07 15.41
N GLY A 4 3.06 -8.29 15.89
CA GLY A 4 2.83 -7.12 16.73
C GLY A 4 2.97 -7.36 18.23
N PRO A 5 2.72 -6.32 19.04
CA PRO A 5 2.88 -6.35 20.49
C PRO A 5 2.09 -7.50 21.15
N SER A 6 2.64 -8.10 22.19
CA SER A 6 2.04 -9.28 22.87
C SER A 6 0.64 -9.02 23.45
N ASP A 7 0.33 -7.77 23.78
CA ASP A 7 -0.95 -7.33 24.33
C ASP A 7 -1.96 -6.89 23.24
N ARG A 8 -1.50 -6.74 22.01
CA ARG A 8 -2.34 -6.37 20.85
C ARG A 8 -1.78 -6.99 19.56
N GLN A 9 -1.91 -8.30 19.44
CA GLN A 9 -1.45 -9.01 18.26
C GLN A 9 -2.40 -8.84 17.08
N ALA A 10 -1.83 -8.79 15.87
CA ALA A 10 -2.53 -8.84 14.60
C ALA A 10 -2.30 -10.18 13.89
N ASN A 11 -3.08 -10.42 12.84
CA ASN A 11 -2.86 -11.53 11.93
C ASN A 11 -2.06 -11.07 10.71
N LEU A 12 -1.08 -11.89 10.33
CA LEU A 12 -0.30 -11.76 9.11
C LEU A 12 -0.55 -12.96 8.21
N ARG A 13 -0.79 -12.74 6.93
CA ARG A 13 -0.86 -13.75 5.88
C ARG A 13 0.11 -13.41 4.75
N MET A 14 0.68 -14.43 4.14
CA MET A 14 1.68 -14.30 3.08
C MET A 14 1.34 -15.28 1.95
N PRO A 15 1.83 -15.04 0.72
CA PRO A 15 1.79 -16.04 -0.35
C PRO A 15 2.41 -17.36 0.11
N GLY A 16 1.85 -18.50 -0.31
CA GLY A 16 2.29 -19.82 0.16
C GLY A 16 3.73 -20.20 -0.20
N ASN A 17 4.30 -19.53 -1.18
CA ASN A 17 5.68 -19.69 -1.68
C ASN A 17 6.55 -18.46 -1.38
N HIS A 18 6.18 -17.65 -0.41
CA HIS A 18 6.94 -16.44 -0.07
C HIS A 18 8.38 -16.77 0.30
N ASP A 19 9.31 -16.16 -0.43
CA ASP A 19 10.74 -16.17 -0.13
C ASP A 19 11.09 -14.85 0.57
N TYR A 20 11.45 -14.94 1.85
CA TYR A 20 11.81 -13.78 2.68
C TYR A 20 13.01 -12.98 2.15
N SER A 21 13.76 -13.52 1.20
CA SER A 21 14.85 -12.81 0.52
C SER A 21 14.36 -11.93 -0.63
N ARG A 22 13.09 -12.06 -1.03
CA ARG A 22 12.45 -11.24 -2.05
C ARG A 22 11.38 -10.36 -1.38
N PRO A 23 11.68 -9.09 -1.11
CA PRO A 23 10.73 -8.20 -0.47
C PRO A 23 9.42 -8.07 -1.27
N LEU A 24 8.30 -8.12 -0.58
CA LEU A 24 6.97 -7.97 -1.16
C LEU A 24 6.25 -6.77 -0.55
N PRO A 25 5.37 -6.10 -1.30
CA PRO A 25 4.48 -5.11 -0.72
C PRO A 25 3.71 -5.65 0.48
N VAL A 26 3.29 -4.77 1.38
CA VAL A 26 2.43 -5.12 2.50
C VAL A 26 1.14 -4.30 2.49
N VAL A 27 0.01 -4.99 2.54
CA VAL A 27 -1.32 -4.40 2.64
C VAL A 27 -1.82 -4.52 4.08
N VAL A 28 -2.20 -3.40 4.68
CA VAL A 28 -2.82 -3.36 6.02
C VAL A 28 -4.30 -3.08 5.86
N SER A 29 -5.15 -4.04 6.26
CA SER A 29 -6.61 -3.99 6.12
C SER A 29 -7.29 -3.59 7.42
N LEU A 30 -7.91 -2.41 7.47
CA LEU A 30 -8.50 -1.79 8.65
C LEU A 30 -10.03 -1.90 8.62
N HIS A 31 -10.61 -2.55 9.63
CA HIS A 31 -12.06 -2.78 9.70
C HIS A 31 -12.87 -1.53 10.08
N GLY A 32 -14.16 -1.54 9.74
CA GLY A 32 -15.12 -0.53 10.18
C GLY A 32 -15.47 -0.65 11.68
N TYR A 33 -16.15 0.36 12.23
CA TYR A 33 -16.61 0.38 13.63
C TYR A 33 -17.39 -0.88 13.97
N SER A 34 -17.14 -1.47 15.13
CA SER A 34 -17.66 -2.73 15.64
C SER A 34 -17.25 -4.00 14.85
N GLY A 35 -16.46 -3.87 13.79
CA GLY A 35 -15.95 -4.98 12.98
C GLY A 35 -14.77 -5.71 13.62
N ASN A 36 -14.08 -6.49 12.80
CA ASN A 36 -12.81 -7.13 13.13
C ASN A 36 -11.98 -7.34 11.86
N GLY A 37 -10.67 -7.53 12.02
CA GLY A 37 -9.74 -7.64 10.89
C GLY A 37 -10.07 -8.80 9.96
N LEU A 38 -10.42 -9.98 10.50
CA LEU A 38 -10.74 -11.15 9.69
C LEU A 38 -11.94 -10.93 8.78
N SER A 39 -13.04 -10.42 9.35
CA SER A 39 -14.28 -10.16 8.59
C SER A 39 -14.08 -9.08 7.54
N ASN A 40 -13.28 -8.04 7.85
CA ASN A 40 -13.00 -6.96 6.90
C ASN A 40 -12.13 -7.45 5.74
N ALA A 41 -11.06 -8.19 6.03
CA ALA A 41 -10.19 -8.73 5.00
C ALA A 41 -10.94 -9.71 4.06
N ALA A 42 -11.90 -10.47 4.61
CA ALA A 42 -12.78 -11.33 3.82
C ALA A 42 -13.76 -10.51 2.96
N TYR A 43 -14.42 -9.51 3.55
CA TYR A 43 -15.36 -8.64 2.84
C TYR A 43 -14.70 -7.86 1.70
N MET A 44 -13.47 -7.38 1.90
CA MET A 44 -12.71 -6.64 0.89
C MET A 44 -11.92 -7.57 -0.05
N HIS A 45 -12.19 -8.87 -0.05
CA HIS A 45 -11.56 -9.91 -0.90
C HIS A 45 -10.02 -9.92 -0.86
N HIS A 46 -9.41 -9.39 0.21
CA HIS A 46 -7.96 -9.30 0.32
C HIS A 46 -7.26 -10.65 0.41
N PHE A 47 -7.98 -11.72 0.79
CA PHE A 47 -7.38 -13.06 0.85
C PHE A 47 -7.09 -13.63 -0.53
N ASP A 48 -7.87 -13.26 -1.53
CA ASP A 48 -7.73 -13.72 -2.90
C ASP A 48 -6.63 -12.94 -3.62
N SER A 49 -6.52 -11.64 -3.38
CA SER A 49 -5.50 -10.77 -3.99
C SER A 49 -4.06 -11.06 -3.56
N ILE A 50 -3.83 -11.76 -2.43
CA ILE A 50 -2.49 -12.07 -1.93
C ILE A 50 -1.62 -12.77 -2.98
N HIS A 51 -2.21 -13.69 -3.75
CA HIS A 51 -1.49 -14.45 -4.76
C HIS A 51 -1.37 -13.71 -6.09
N GLU A 52 -2.40 -12.96 -6.46
CA GLU A 52 -2.46 -12.26 -7.75
C GLU A 52 -1.60 -11.00 -7.75
N ASN A 53 -1.63 -10.25 -6.66
CA ASN A 53 -0.82 -9.04 -6.50
C ASN A 53 0.48 -9.26 -5.71
N GLU A 54 0.76 -10.51 -5.29
CA GLU A 54 1.97 -10.91 -4.56
C GLU A 54 2.35 -9.95 -3.44
N HIS A 55 1.52 -9.88 -2.40
CA HIS A 55 1.74 -9.01 -1.24
C HIS A 55 1.55 -9.75 0.08
N LEU A 56 2.10 -9.21 1.17
CA LEU A 56 1.76 -9.59 2.52
C LEU A 56 0.46 -8.91 2.95
N LEU A 57 -0.36 -9.56 3.76
CA LEU A 57 -1.59 -9.01 4.30
C LEU A 57 -1.57 -9.00 5.81
N ILE A 58 -1.69 -7.81 6.42
CA ILE A 58 -1.90 -7.62 7.85
C ILE A 58 -3.34 -7.18 8.06
N TYR A 59 -4.09 -7.88 8.93
CA TYR A 59 -5.47 -7.55 9.26
C TYR A 59 -5.66 -7.52 10.77
N PRO A 60 -5.33 -6.35 11.38
CA PRO A 60 -5.36 -6.15 12.82
C PRO A 60 -6.78 -5.90 13.33
N ASP A 61 -6.96 -6.10 14.64
CA ASP A 61 -8.14 -5.67 15.38
C ASP A 61 -7.89 -4.30 16.02
N GLY A 62 -8.87 -3.40 15.90
CA GLY A 62 -8.91 -2.14 16.63
C GLY A 62 -9.15 -2.33 18.12
N THR A 63 -8.89 -1.28 18.90
CA THR A 63 -9.16 -1.26 20.34
C THR A 63 -10.66 -1.41 20.62
N THR A 64 -11.04 -2.05 21.72
CA THR A 64 -12.43 -2.16 22.16
C THR A 64 -12.82 -1.00 23.09
N ASN A 65 -13.98 -0.41 22.87
CA ASN A 65 -14.58 0.51 23.83
C ASN A 65 -15.24 -0.24 25.01
N TRP A 66 -15.81 0.49 25.93
CA TRP A 66 -16.49 -0.09 27.11
C TRP A 66 -17.73 -0.95 26.79
N LEU A 67 -18.28 -0.84 25.57
CA LEU A 67 -19.35 -1.72 25.06
C LEU A 67 -18.80 -2.99 24.37
N GLY A 68 -17.49 -3.17 24.33
CA GLY A 68 -16.85 -4.28 23.62
C GLY A 68 -16.79 -4.12 22.10
N MET A 69 -17.12 -2.97 21.56
CA MET A 69 -17.07 -2.68 20.12
C MET A 69 -15.67 -2.22 19.73
N ARG A 70 -15.10 -2.82 18.70
CA ARG A 70 -13.79 -2.42 18.16
C ARG A 70 -13.90 -1.13 17.36
N TYR A 71 -12.84 -0.32 17.43
CA TYR A 71 -12.73 0.92 16.68
C TYR A 71 -11.28 1.34 16.49
N TRP A 72 -11.06 2.22 15.54
CA TRP A 72 -9.82 2.96 15.33
C TRP A 72 -10.02 4.40 15.80
N ASN A 73 -9.06 4.93 16.51
CA ASN A 73 -8.99 6.35 16.86
C ASN A 73 -8.54 7.13 15.61
N ALA A 74 -9.46 7.46 14.72
CA ALA A 74 -9.15 8.02 13.41
C ALA A 74 -9.21 9.56 13.39
N THR A 75 -10.40 10.13 13.41
CA THR A 75 -10.61 11.59 13.37
C THR A 75 -11.51 12.04 14.50
N ASP A 76 -11.74 13.36 14.64
CA ASP A 76 -12.66 13.90 15.65
C ASP A 76 -14.08 13.36 15.49
N ALA A 77 -14.54 13.24 14.25
CA ALA A 77 -15.85 12.68 13.94
C ALA A 77 -15.91 11.16 14.10
N CYS A 78 -14.82 10.43 13.86
CA CYS A 78 -14.79 8.97 13.96
C CYS A 78 -13.45 8.43 14.47
N CYS A 79 -13.39 7.75 15.59
CA CYS A 79 -14.55 7.43 16.45
C CYS A 79 -14.19 7.61 17.94
N GLN A 80 -13.14 8.37 18.25
CA GLN A 80 -12.65 8.58 19.62
C GLN A 80 -13.70 9.30 20.49
N ASN A 81 -14.24 10.43 20.01
CA ASN A 81 -15.13 11.27 20.78
C ASN A 81 -16.55 10.72 20.88
N VAL A 82 -16.94 9.87 19.94
CA VAL A 82 -18.29 9.28 19.88
C VAL A 82 -18.49 8.16 20.89
N VAL A 83 -17.40 7.54 21.38
CA VAL A 83 -17.51 6.29 22.17
C VAL A 83 -16.90 6.39 23.56
N TRP A 84 -16.60 7.57 24.09
CA TRP A 84 -16.07 7.78 25.45
C TRP A 84 -14.82 6.92 25.72
N ALA A 85 -13.96 6.79 24.71
CA ALA A 85 -12.80 5.91 24.78
C ALA A 85 -11.56 6.64 25.30
N THR A 86 -10.66 5.91 25.92
CA THR A 86 -9.30 6.41 26.20
C THR A 86 -8.62 6.69 24.87
N PRO A 87 -7.91 7.82 24.72
CA PRO A 87 -7.09 8.06 23.53
C PRO A 87 -6.10 6.91 23.33
N VAL A 88 -6.19 6.27 22.18
CA VAL A 88 -5.28 5.17 21.79
C VAL A 88 -4.44 5.65 20.62
N ASP A 89 -3.16 5.38 20.66
CA ASP A 89 -2.24 5.66 19.56
C ASP A 89 -2.26 4.51 18.53
N ASP A 90 -3.29 4.53 17.68
CA ASP A 90 -3.43 3.51 16.63
C ASP A 90 -2.43 3.73 15.49
N VAL A 91 -1.93 4.95 15.29
CA VAL A 91 -0.90 5.21 14.28
C VAL A 91 0.40 4.49 14.65
N SER A 92 0.90 4.69 15.86
CA SER A 92 2.10 3.98 16.33
C SER A 92 1.91 2.47 16.35
N TYR A 93 0.71 1.99 16.71
CA TYR A 93 0.41 0.57 16.68
C TYR A 93 0.50 0.00 15.24
N ILE A 94 -0.15 0.62 14.27
CA ILE A 94 -0.13 0.18 12.86
C ILE A 94 1.30 0.23 12.31
N LEU A 95 2.05 1.30 12.60
CA LEU A 95 3.46 1.40 12.20
C LEU A 95 4.30 0.28 12.80
N SER A 96 4.08 -0.09 14.07
CA SER A 96 4.81 -1.20 14.69
C SER A 96 4.59 -2.55 14.01
N LEU A 97 3.38 -2.79 13.46
CA LEU A 97 3.07 -3.98 12.68
C LEU A 97 3.81 -3.98 11.33
N ILE A 98 3.84 -2.82 10.68
CA ILE A 98 4.55 -2.63 9.41
C ILE A 98 6.06 -2.82 9.61
N ASP A 99 6.63 -2.18 10.63
CA ASP A 99 8.06 -2.30 10.97
C ASP A 99 8.45 -3.75 11.24
N GLU A 100 7.64 -4.49 12.00
CA GLU A 100 7.89 -5.90 12.25
C GLU A 100 7.78 -6.74 10.96
N ALA A 101 6.82 -6.42 10.06
CA ALA A 101 6.70 -7.10 8.78
C ALA A 101 7.94 -6.86 7.89
N ILE A 102 8.46 -5.64 7.88
CA ILE A 102 9.69 -5.29 7.16
C ILE A 102 10.90 -6.03 7.76
N GLN A 103 11.07 -6.00 9.07
CA GLN A 103 12.24 -6.55 9.73
C GLN A 103 12.30 -8.07 9.72
N ASN A 104 11.13 -8.76 9.83
CA ASN A 104 11.08 -10.18 10.13
C ASN A 104 10.38 -11.02 9.06
N TYR A 105 9.59 -10.41 8.17
CA TYR A 105 8.74 -11.14 7.24
C TYR A 105 8.94 -10.77 5.76
N GLY A 106 9.96 -9.96 5.45
CA GLY A 106 10.30 -9.61 4.08
C GLY A 106 9.27 -8.69 3.41
N ALA A 107 8.67 -7.77 4.19
CA ALA A 107 7.89 -6.69 3.58
C ALA A 107 8.82 -5.62 3.01
N ASP A 108 8.44 -5.07 1.84
CA ASP A 108 9.16 -3.97 1.21
C ASP A 108 8.73 -2.63 1.84
N PRO A 109 9.65 -1.84 2.41
CA PRO A 109 9.32 -0.55 3.02
C PRO A 109 8.70 0.46 2.06
N ASP A 110 8.96 0.34 0.76
CA ASP A 110 8.41 1.22 -0.26
C ASP A 110 7.08 0.73 -0.84
N GLY A 111 6.64 -0.47 -0.44
CA GLY A 111 5.40 -1.11 -0.88
C GLY A 111 4.28 -1.12 0.16
N VAL A 112 4.23 -0.18 1.10
CA VAL A 112 3.23 -0.15 2.18
C VAL A 112 1.90 0.43 1.69
N VAL A 113 0.84 -0.35 1.73
CA VAL A 113 -0.53 0.07 1.37
C VAL A 113 -1.44 -0.05 2.58
N ILE A 114 -2.18 1.02 2.90
CA ILE A 114 -3.20 1.02 3.95
C ILE A 114 -4.58 1.04 3.30
N THR A 115 -5.45 0.12 3.67
CA THR A 115 -6.83 0.10 3.16
C THR A 115 -7.83 -0.10 4.28
N GLY A 116 -9.05 0.39 4.12
CA GLY A 116 -10.07 0.21 5.14
C GLY A 116 -11.45 0.70 4.74
N LEU A 117 -12.45 0.15 5.43
CA LEU A 117 -13.86 0.52 5.30
C LEU A 117 -14.31 1.42 6.45
N SER A 118 -15.10 2.46 6.18
CA SER A 118 -15.79 3.25 7.21
C SER A 118 -14.79 3.83 8.23
N ASN A 119 -14.88 3.50 9.51
CA ASN A 119 -13.87 3.87 10.51
C ASN A 119 -12.44 3.48 10.10
N GLY A 120 -12.23 2.33 9.44
CA GLY A 120 -10.96 1.95 8.84
C GLY A 120 -10.55 2.84 7.66
N GLY A 121 -11.51 3.35 6.88
CA GLY A 121 -11.28 4.36 5.84
C GLY A 121 -10.85 5.71 6.42
N PHE A 122 -11.50 6.17 7.48
CA PHE A 122 -11.04 7.35 8.25
C PHE A 122 -9.62 7.15 8.77
N MET A 123 -9.32 5.95 9.30
CA MET A 123 -7.98 5.65 9.80
C MET A 123 -6.95 5.58 8.68
N SER A 124 -7.31 5.12 7.48
CA SER A 124 -6.43 5.16 6.31
C SER A 124 -6.02 6.60 5.94
N HIS A 125 -6.97 7.54 5.96
CA HIS A 125 -6.65 8.96 5.79
C HIS A 125 -5.76 9.51 6.92
N ARG A 126 -6.00 9.11 8.18
CA ARG A 126 -5.15 9.48 9.30
C ARG A 126 -3.71 8.97 9.11
N MET A 127 -3.54 7.73 8.70
CA MET A 127 -2.22 7.17 8.39
C MET A 127 -1.51 7.96 7.29
N ALA A 128 -2.22 8.34 6.23
CA ALA A 128 -1.66 9.19 5.18
C ALA A 128 -1.24 10.58 5.69
N CYS A 129 -1.95 11.13 6.68
CA CYS A 129 -1.59 12.40 7.31
C CYS A 129 -0.37 12.28 8.23
N GLU A 130 -0.36 11.29 9.13
CA GLU A 130 0.63 11.21 10.22
C GLU A 130 1.87 10.37 9.86
N ALA A 131 1.79 9.52 8.84
CA ALA A 131 2.85 8.62 8.41
C ALA A 131 3.04 8.57 6.88
N GLY A 132 2.61 9.59 6.16
CA GLY A 132 2.58 9.61 4.69
C GLY A 132 3.91 9.31 4.01
N GLY A 133 5.04 9.68 4.64
CA GLY A 133 6.39 9.40 4.12
C GLY A 133 6.81 7.92 4.18
N SER A 134 6.08 7.09 4.95
CA SER A 134 6.32 5.65 5.08
C SER A 134 5.22 4.82 4.41
N ILE A 135 4.33 5.46 3.64
CA ILE A 135 3.18 4.83 3.02
C ILE A 135 3.23 5.13 1.52
N ARG A 136 3.14 4.08 0.71
CA ARG A 136 3.04 4.21 -0.74
C ARG A 136 1.66 4.69 -1.17
N ALA A 137 0.62 4.06 -0.66
CA ALA A 137 -0.75 4.36 -1.05
C ALA A 137 -1.76 4.10 0.06
N ILE A 138 -2.90 4.80 0.00
CA ILE A 138 -4.10 4.42 0.75
C ILE A 138 -5.24 4.10 -0.19
N VAL A 139 -6.12 3.17 0.24
CA VAL A 139 -7.41 2.88 -0.37
C VAL A 139 -8.49 3.00 0.70
N ALA A 140 -9.19 4.12 0.72
CA ALA A 140 -10.22 4.40 1.73
C ALA A 140 -11.62 4.20 1.14
N LEU A 141 -12.38 3.22 1.67
CA LEU A 141 -13.77 2.97 1.29
C LEU A 141 -14.72 3.58 2.33
N ASN A 142 -15.60 4.48 1.88
CA ASN A 142 -16.69 5.08 2.68
C ASN A 142 -16.22 5.64 4.03
N GLY A 143 -15.04 6.25 4.04
CA GLY A 143 -14.47 6.96 5.17
C GLY A 143 -13.73 8.20 4.68
N VAL A 144 -13.78 9.30 5.41
CA VAL A 144 -13.26 10.61 5.00
C VAL A 144 -12.19 11.14 5.97
N THR A 145 -11.55 12.25 5.67
CA THR A 145 -10.55 12.89 6.54
C THR A 145 -11.19 13.81 7.58
N TRP A 146 -10.41 14.68 8.24
CA TRP A 146 -10.93 15.70 9.16
C TRP A 146 -11.71 16.78 8.41
N ASP A 147 -12.75 17.30 9.03
CA ASP A 147 -13.44 18.52 8.57
C ASP A 147 -12.48 19.73 8.66
N ASP A 148 -11.76 19.86 9.76
CA ASP A 148 -10.66 20.81 9.90
C ASP A 148 -9.34 20.20 9.37
N PHE A 149 -9.05 20.43 8.11
CA PHE A 149 -7.86 19.90 7.43
C PHE A 149 -6.52 20.36 8.03
N SER A 150 -6.50 21.40 8.87
CA SER A 150 -5.29 21.82 9.57
C SER A 150 -4.80 20.78 10.59
N LYS A 151 -5.66 19.84 10.98
CA LYS A 151 -5.32 18.72 11.88
C LYS A 151 -4.58 17.58 11.20
N CYS A 152 -4.50 17.58 9.88
CA CYS A 152 -3.73 16.60 9.10
C CYS A 152 -2.29 17.12 8.90
N PRO A 153 -1.30 16.64 9.65
CA PRO A 153 0.08 17.05 9.45
C PRO A 153 0.60 16.64 8.07
N ASP A 154 1.59 17.37 7.61
CA ASP A 154 2.20 17.15 6.31
C ASP A 154 3.46 16.29 6.46
N THR A 155 3.29 14.97 6.44
CA THR A 155 4.39 14.02 6.64
C THR A 155 4.84 13.33 5.35
N GLY A 156 4.15 13.53 4.25
CA GLY A 156 4.47 12.89 2.97
C GLY A 156 3.32 12.96 1.96
N ARG A 157 3.52 12.33 0.83
CA ARG A 157 2.58 12.35 -0.32
C ARG A 157 2.36 10.92 -0.83
N PRO A 158 1.62 10.08 -0.07
CA PRO A 158 1.22 8.79 -0.60
C PRO A 158 0.24 8.95 -1.77
N ASP A 159 0.11 7.93 -2.60
CA ASP A 159 -1.01 7.83 -3.54
C ASP A 159 -2.33 7.72 -2.77
N ILE A 160 -3.35 8.45 -3.18
CA ILE A 160 -4.66 8.47 -2.53
C ILE A 160 -5.73 7.92 -3.48
N LEU A 161 -6.31 6.78 -3.13
CA LEU A 161 -7.54 6.29 -3.73
C LEU A 161 -8.68 6.40 -2.71
N HIS A 162 -9.57 7.35 -2.96
CA HIS A 162 -10.79 7.51 -2.17
C HIS A 162 -11.96 6.91 -2.92
N VAL A 163 -12.55 5.84 -2.38
CA VAL A 163 -13.73 5.18 -2.93
C VAL A 163 -14.93 5.51 -2.06
N HIS A 164 -16.02 6.03 -2.65
CA HIS A 164 -17.18 6.41 -1.86
C HIS A 164 -18.50 6.16 -2.58
N SER A 165 -19.44 5.57 -1.86
CA SER A 165 -20.79 5.24 -2.34
C SER A 165 -21.72 6.44 -2.27
N THR A 166 -22.44 6.74 -3.35
CA THR A 166 -23.30 7.97 -3.41
C THR A 166 -24.56 7.86 -2.57
N ALA A 167 -25.06 6.65 -2.29
CA ALA A 167 -26.22 6.42 -1.41
C ALA A 167 -25.81 5.93 0.00
N ASP A 168 -24.57 6.25 0.44
CA ASP A 168 -24.13 5.95 1.79
C ASP A 168 -24.97 6.71 2.82
N GLY A 169 -25.77 5.96 3.59
CA GLY A 169 -26.65 6.51 4.62
C GLY A 169 -26.02 6.63 6.00
N VAL A 170 -24.71 6.25 6.16
CA VAL A 170 -23.97 6.29 7.43
C VAL A 170 -22.93 7.39 7.39
N ILE A 171 -22.05 7.35 6.38
CA ILE A 171 -21.07 8.40 6.09
C ILE A 171 -21.48 9.03 4.77
N GLY A 172 -22.26 10.10 4.86
CA GLY A 172 -22.86 10.72 3.69
C GLY A 172 -21.84 11.20 2.67
N TYR A 173 -22.05 10.85 1.40
CA TYR A 173 -21.21 11.30 0.28
C TYR A 173 -21.00 12.82 0.25
N ASN A 174 -22.05 13.57 0.63
CA ASN A 174 -22.07 15.03 0.65
C ASN A 174 -21.65 15.63 2.01
N GLY A 175 -20.98 14.85 2.86
CA GLY A 175 -20.61 15.26 4.21
C GLY A 175 -21.75 15.06 5.21
N GLY A 176 -21.46 15.37 6.47
CA GLY A 176 -22.43 15.21 7.55
C GLY A 176 -21.81 15.36 8.93
N ALA A 177 -22.47 14.77 9.95
CA ALA A 177 -21.97 14.80 11.32
C ALA A 177 -22.17 13.45 12.02
N ILE A 178 -21.20 13.05 12.84
CA ILE A 178 -21.29 11.89 13.74
C ILE A 178 -21.24 12.41 15.18
N GLY A 179 -22.28 12.14 15.96
CA GLY A 179 -22.33 12.61 17.36
C GLY A 179 -22.28 14.13 17.51
N GLY A 180 -22.65 14.90 16.49
CA GLY A 180 -22.58 16.35 16.46
C GLY A 180 -21.22 16.93 16.08
N ILE A 181 -20.29 16.10 15.59
CA ILE A 181 -19.00 16.52 15.06
C ILE A 181 -19.03 16.33 13.55
N ASP A 182 -18.79 17.42 12.83
CA ASP A 182 -18.87 17.46 11.37
C ASP A 182 -17.71 16.67 10.72
N TYR A 183 -17.98 16.14 9.53
CA TYR A 183 -17.00 15.54 8.63
C TYR A 183 -17.24 16.03 7.19
N PRO A 184 -16.16 16.14 6.38
CA PRO A 184 -16.26 16.69 5.02
C PRO A 184 -16.94 15.70 4.07
N SER A 185 -17.42 16.21 2.94
CA SER A 185 -17.88 15.38 1.83
C SER A 185 -16.73 14.55 1.22
N ALA A 186 -17.07 13.53 0.44
CA ALA A 186 -16.11 12.77 -0.35
C ALA A 186 -15.31 13.67 -1.30
N THR A 187 -16.00 14.63 -1.92
CA THR A 187 -15.38 15.56 -2.88
C THR A 187 -14.46 16.57 -2.21
N GLU A 188 -14.78 17.07 -1.01
CA GLU A 188 -13.88 17.92 -0.23
C GLU A 188 -12.66 17.15 0.25
N THR A 189 -12.87 15.92 0.75
CA THR A 189 -11.76 15.04 1.15
C THR A 189 -10.74 14.86 0.04
N ILE A 190 -11.17 14.52 -1.16
CA ILE A 190 -10.22 14.27 -2.26
C ILE A 190 -9.65 15.57 -2.82
N GLY A 191 -10.42 16.65 -2.84
CA GLY A 191 -9.97 17.99 -3.22
C GLY A 191 -8.84 18.50 -2.32
N TYR A 192 -8.93 18.26 -1.02
CA TYR A 192 -7.86 18.58 -0.07
C TYR A 192 -6.55 17.84 -0.40
N TRP A 193 -6.62 16.54 -0.70
CA TRP A 193 -5.42 15.77 -1.09
C TRP A 193 -4.83 16.26 -2.43
N ALA A 194 -5.69 16.63 -3.38
CA ALA A 194 -5.26 17.20 -4.66
C ALA A 194 -4.55 18.54 -4.45
N ASP A 195 -5.11 19.43 -3.63
CA ASP A 195 -4.50 20.74 -3.30
C ASP A 195 -3.15 20.54 -2.62
N ARG A 196 -3.08 19.67 -1.60
CA ARG A 196 -1.83 19.33 -0.89
C ARG A 196 -0.76 18.75 -1.81
N SER A 197 -1.14 17.98 -2.81
CA SER A 197 -0.24 17.37 -3.79
C SER A 197 0.12 18.32 -4.94
N GLY A 198 -0.51 19.49 -4.99
CA GLY A 198 -0.31 20.48 -6.07
C GLY A 198 -0.74 19.95 -7.43
N CYS A 199 -1.85 19.21 -7.45
CA CYS A 199 -2.46 18.73 -8.69
C CYS A 199 -3.28 19.82 -9.39
N ASP A 200 -3.82 19.50 -10.55
CA ASP A 200 -4.82 20.34 -11.23
C ASP A 200 -6.02 20.62 -10.31
N THR A 201 -6.67 21.76 -10.48
CA THR A 201 -7.81 22.16 -9.62
C THR A 201 -9.11 21.41 -9.92
N THR A 202 -9.13 20.64 -11.00
CA THR A 202 -10.28 19.83 -11.42
C THR A 202 -9.83 18.42 -11.75
N TRP A 203 -10.65 17.44 -11.41
CA TRP A 203 -10.41 16.06 -11.81
C TRP A 203 -10.76 15.79 -13.26
N THR A 204 -10.14 14.77 -13.83
CA THR A 204 -10.44 14.21 -15.15
C THR A 204 -11.21 12.91 -14.96
N SER A 205 -12.29 12.72 -15.74
CA SER A 205 -12.96 11.43 -15.80
C SER A 205 -12.14 10.47 -16.65
N LEU A 206 -11.84 9.30 -16.10
CA LEU A 206 -11.08 8.24 -16.79
C LEU A 206 -11.96 7.14 -17.35
N GLY A 207 -13.26 7.12 -17.02
CA GLY A 207 -14.22 6.14 -17.47
C GLY A 207 -15.05 5.56 -16.33
N THR A 208 -15.48 4.32 -16.52
CA THR A 208 -16.27 3.57 -15.54
C THR A 208 -15.69 2.19 -15.31
N ARG A 209 -16.05 1.57 -14.21
CA ARG A 209 -15.70 0.18 -13.87
C ARG A 209 -16.79 -0.48 -13.07
N ASP A 210 -16.76 -1.79 -13.01
CA ASP A 210 -17.59 -2.63 -12.16
C ASP A 210 -16.82 -2.96 -10.87
N LEU A 211 -17.24 -2.39 -9.74
CA LEU A 211 -16.65 -2.64 -8.41
C LEU A 211 -17.65 -3.23 -7.43
N SER A 212 -18.94 -3.10 -7.66
CA SER A 212 -19.95 -3.59 -6.72
C SER A 212 -21.12 -4.27 -7.46
N GLY A 213 -21.66 -5.34 -6.86
CA GLY A 213 -22.69 -6.14 -7.52
C GLY A 213 -22.10 -7.16 -8.50
N ASP A 214 -22.85 -8.22 -8.79
CA ASP A 214 -22.40 -9.30 -9.68
C ASP A 214 -23.17 -9.27 -11.01
N ASP A 215 -23.65 -8.12 -11.43
CA ASP A 215 -24.50 -8.00 -12.62
C ASP A 215 -23.72 -7.68 -13.91
N GLY A 216 -22.40 -7.44 -13.79
CA GLY A 216 -21.51 -7.16 -14.92
C GLY A 216 -21.71 -5.77 -15.54
N ASN A 217 -22.36 -4.85 -14.84
CA ASN A 217 -22.53 -3.48 -15.27
C ASN A 217 -21.58 -2.55 -14.55
N ASP A 218 -20.98 -1.62 -15.27
CA ASP A 218 -20.17 -0.58 -14.67
C ASP A 218 -21.02 0.30 -13.73
N ASP A 219 -20.73 0.25 -12.45
CA ASP A 219 -21.43 0.99 -11.41
C ASP A 219 -20.59 2.11 -10.78
N THR A 220 -19.32 2.18 -11.12
CA THR A 220 -18.37 3.09 -10.52
C THR A 220 -17.73 4.01 -11.53
N ASP A 221 -17.86 5.32 -11.31
CA ASP A 221 -17.16 6.33 -12.10
C ASP A 221 -15.75 6.54 -11.55
N GLU A 222 -14.77 6.65 -12.46
CA GLU A 222 -13.37 6.93 -12.15
C GLU A 222 -13.01 8.38 -12.42
N PHE A 223 -12.40 9.01 -11.43
CA PHE A 223 -11.84 10.36 -11.54
C PHE A 223 -10.42 10.39 -11.00
N GLU A 224 -9.56 11.20 -11.60
CA GLU A 224 -8.21 11.45 -11.13
C GLU A 224 -7.85 12.92 -11.29
N PHE A 225 -7.15 13.49 -10.30
CA PHE A 225 -6.50 14.79 -10.42
C PHE A 225 -5.14 14.59 -11.08
N LEU A 226 -4.90 15.31 -12.18
CA LEU A 226 -3.68 15.17 -12.97
C LEU A 226 -2.61 16.19 -12.56
N ASN A 227 -1.42 16.01 -13.10
CA ASN A 227 -0.29 16.96 -12.97
C ASN A 227 0.08 17.31 -11.53
N CYS A 228 0.02 16.34 -10.62
CA CYS A 228 0.42 16.56 -9.23
C CYS A 228 1.91 16.85 -9.13
N ASN A 229 2.27 18.00 -8.56
CA ASN A 229 3.68 18.44 -8.41
C ASN A 229 4.51 17.48 -7.55
N SER A 230 3.87 16.76 -6.63
CA SER A 230 4.52 15.78 -5.76
C SER A 230 4.80 14.44 -6.45
N GLY A 231 4.27 14.24 -7.67
CA GLY A 231 4.41 13.00 -8.43
C GLY A 231 3.55 11.83 -7.93
N ASN A 232 2.81 12.00 -6.82
CA ASN A 232 1.83 11.03 -6.36
C ASN A 232 0.51 11.15 -7.12
N ARG A 233 -0.35 10.12 -7.02
CA ARG A 233 -1.67 10.10 -7.64
C ARG A 233 -2.76 10.40 -6.62
N VAL A 234 -3.80 11.10 -7.08
CA VAL A 234 -4.98 11.43 -6.27
C VAL A 234 -6.22 11.10 -7.08
N ALA A 235 -6.88 9.99 -6.74
CA ALA A 235 -8.00 9.43 -7.48
C ALA A 235 -9.24 9.29 -6.60
N HIS A 236 -10.40 9.48 -7.22
CA HIS A 236 -11.71 9.26 -6.62
C HIS A 236 -12.52 8.29 -7.47
N TRP A 237 -12.94 7.18 -6.88
CA TRP A 237 -13.86 6.24 -7.50
C TRP A 237 -15.21 6.32 -6.80
N ARG A 238 -16.24 6.65 -7.55
CA ARG A 238 -17.58 6.92 -7.05
C ARG A 238 -18.50 5.76 -7.39
N ILE A 239 -18.89 4.96 -6.37
CA ILE A 239 -19.85 3.88 -6.53
C ILE A 239 -21.27 4.49 -6.57
N ASN A 240 -21.90 4.46 -7.74
CA ASN A 240 -23.22 5.03 -7.94
C ASN A 240 -24.28 4.18 -7.25
N ASP A 241 -25.18 4.83 -6.51
CA ASP A 241 -26.23 4.20 -5.72
C ASP A 241 -25.78 3.16 -4.68
N GLY A 242 -24.46 3.03 -4.47
CA GLY A 242 -23.89 2.13 -3.47
C GLY A 242 -24.24 2.54 -2.05
N SER A 243 -24.46 1.57 -1.16
CA SER A 243 -24.71 1.76 0.26
C SER A 243 -23.41 1.93 1.06
N HIS A 244 -23.50 2.10 2.39
CA HIS A 244 -22.33 2.19 3.28
C HIS A 244 -21.43 0.94 3.24
N VAL A 245 -22.02 -0.23 3.05
CA VAL A 245 -21.31 -1.51 2.87
C VAL A 245 -21.80 -2.09 1.54
N PRO A 246 -21.28 -1.59 0.39
CA PRO A 246 -21.72 -2.09 -0.91
C PRO A 246 -21.30 -3.55 -1.09
N PRO A 247 -22.05 -4.37 -1.82
CA PRO A 247 -21.58 -5.71 -2.18
C PRO A 247 -20.40 -5.56 -3.15
N LEU A 248 -19.20 -5.88 -2.69
CA LEU A 248 -18.00 -5.76 -3.51
C LEU A 248 -17.83 -6.98 -4.42
N ASN A 249 -17.37 -6.76 -5.65
CA ASN A 249 -17.13 -7.83 -6.61
C ASN A 249 -15.94 -8.69 -6.21
N ASP A 250 -16.06 -10.00 -6.38
CA ASP A 250 -15.02 -10.99 -6.14
C ASP A 250 -14.50 -11.56 -7.47
N PRO A 251 -13.21 -11.48 -7.79
CA PRO A 251 -12.11 -10.79 -7.07
C PRO A 251 -11.98 -9.29 -7.41
N GLY A 252 -12.82 -8.77 -8.29
CA GLY A 252 -12.68 -7.46 -8.95
C GLY A 252 -12.30 -6.30 -8.04
N TRP A 253 -12.93 -6.17 -6.86
CA TRP A 253 -12.61 -5.09 -5.93
C TRP A 253 -11.13 -5.08 -5.54
N SER A 254 -10.65 -6.19 -4.97
CA SER A 254 -9.29 -6.24 -4.42
C SER A 254 -8.25 -6.11 -5.51
N ASP A 255 -8.44 -6.79 -6.64
CA ASP A 255 -7.51 -6.74 -7.77
C ASP A 255 -7.39 -5.34 -8.35
N GLN A 256 -8.51 -4.66 -8.53
CA GLN A 256 -8.52 -3.32 -9.09
C GLN A 256 -7.94 -2.28 -8.10
N THR A 257 -8.32 -2.33 -6.82
CA THR A 257 -7.88 -1.32 -5.84
C THR A 257 -6.45 -1.53 -5.38
N ILE A 258 -6.05 -2.76 -5.08
CA ILE A 258 -4.66 -3.07 -4.71
C ILE A 258 -3.75 -2.98 -5.94
N GLY A 259 -4.22 -3.43 -7.11
CA GLY A 259 -3.52 -3.23 -8.37
C GLY A 259 -3.30 -1.75 -8.69
N TRP A 260 -4.28 -0.87 -8.43
CA TRP A 260 -4.10 0.57 -8.54
C TRP A 260 -3.05 1.07 -7.55
N ALA A 261 -3.13 0.69 -6.28
CA ALA A 261 -2.22 1.13 -5.23
C ALA A 261 -0.77 0.68 -5.48
N LEU A 262 -0.57 -0.48 -6.10
CA LEU A 262 0.74 -1.03 -6.43
C LEU A 262 1.19 -0.73 -7.87
N SER A 263 0.36 -0.07 -8.68
CA SER A 263 0.72 0.31 -10.04
C SER A 263 1.96 1.21 -10.03
N GLY A 264 2.96 0.88 -10.87
CA GLY A 264 4.25 1.57 -10.88
C GLY A 264 5.16 1.29 -9.66
N PHE A 265 4.76 0.36 -8.78
CA PHE A 265 5.69 -0.17 -7.78
C PHE A 265 6.74 -1.04 -8.48
N ILE A 266 8.00 -0.70 -8.27
CA ILE A 266 9.13 -1.43 -8.82
C ILE A 266 9.77 -2.19 -7.67
N ARG A 267 9.87 -3.51 -7.82
CA ARG A 267 10.42 -4.41 -6.80
C ARG A 267 11.94 -4.27 -6.70
N ASP A 268 12.45 -4.68 -5.58
CA ASP A 268 13.83 -5.10 -5.38
C ASP A 268 13.80 -6.63 -5.24
N SER A 269 13.92 -7.33 -6.38
CA SER A 269 13.61 -8.77 -6.44
C SER A 269 14.61 -9.65 -5.73
N ASP A 270 15.82 -9.17 -5.46
CA ASP A 270 16.85 -9.92 -4.73
C ASP A 270 17.19 -9.32 -3.35
N GLY A 271 16.62 -8.16 -3.02
CA GLY A 271 16.73 -7.53 -1.70
C GLY A 271 18.12 -6.95 -1.43
N ASP A 272 18.83 -6.51 -2.46
CA ASP A 272 20.17 -5.91 -2.32
C ASP A 272 20.15 -4.38 -2.11
N GLY A 273 18.97 -3.76 -2.20
CA GLY A 273 18.73 -2.33 -2.04
C GLY A 273 18.68 -1.57 -3.37
N TYR A 274 18.75 -2.25 -4.49
CA TYR A 274 18.53 -1.67 -5.82
C TYR A 274 17.23 -2.22 -6.41
N ARG A 275 16.39 -1.34 -6.93
CA ARG A 275 15.14 -1.73 -7.59
C ARG A 275 15.40 -2.33 -8.95
N ASP A 276 14.57 -3.26 -9.38
CA ASP A 276 14.68 -4.01 -10.63
C ASP A 276 14.88 -3.15 -11.89
N ASP A 277 14.44 -1.90 -11.90
CA ASP A 277 14.57 -0.98 -13.03
C ASP A 277 15.96 -0.35 -13.17
N VAL A 278 16.72 -0.32 -12.08
CA VAL A 278 18.10 0.20 -12.04
C VAL A 278 19.13 -0.89 -11.71
N ASP A 279 18.67 -2.05 -11.27
CA ASP A 279 19.52 -3.18 -10.96
C ASP A 279 19.92 -3.94 -12.23
N VAL A 280 21.21 -4.12 -12.41
CA VAL A 280 21.80 -4.92 -13.53
C VAL A 280 21.73 -6.42 -13.22
N PHE A 281 21.49 -6.80 -11.94
CA PHE A 281 21.55 -8.17 -11.45
C PHE A 281 20.30 -8.61 -10.72
N ILE A 282 19.14 -8.28 -11.21
CA ILE A 282 17.78 -8.43 -10.64
C ILE A 282 17.53 -9.71 -9.78
N THR A 283 18.34 -10.73 -9.88
CA THR A 283 18.17 -12.01 -9.18
C THR A 283 19.39 -12.46 -8.40
N ILE A 284 20.41 -11.62 -8.25
CA ILE A 284 21.66 -11.97 -7.57
C ILE A 284 21.81 -11.11 -6.33
N ARG A 285 21.40 -11.66 -5.17
CA ARG A 285 21.64 -11.03 -3.88
C ARG A 285 23.13 -10.95 -3.59
N MET A 286 23.69 -9.76 -3.65
CA MET A 286 25.05 -9.48 -3.20
C MET A 286 25.09 -9.46 -1.68
N ASN A 287 25.52 -10.52 -1.03
CA ASN A 287 25.71 -10.58 0.41
C ASN A 287 26.79 -9.62 0.85
N GLY A 288 26.39 -8.41 1.24
CA GLY A 288 27.24 -7.42 1.89
C GLY A 288 27.89 -6.45 0.91
N ARG A 289 27.71 -5.19 1.22
CA ARG A 289 28.41 -4.01 0.72
C ARG A 289 29.70 -4.33 -0.01
N MET A 290 29.63 -4.47 -1.31
CA MET A 290 30.83 -4.56 -2.11
C MET A 290 30.74 -3.65 -3.32
N LEU A 291 31.37 -2.47 -3.13
CA LEU A 291 32.11 -1.74 -4.16
C LEU A 291 31.34 -1.20 -5.37
N MET A 292 30.46 -0.28 -5.13
CA MET A 292 29.97 0.62 -6.19
C MET A 292 31.00 1.66 -6.65
N GLU A 293 32.18 1.74 -6.05
CA GLU A 293 33.18 2.75 -6.45
C GLU A 293 34.03 2.36 -7.67
N THR A 294 33.95 1.11 -8.15
CA THR A 294 34.77 0.65 -9.28
C THR A 294 34.01 0.26 -10.55
N TRP A 295 32.65 0.25 -10.53
CA TRP A 295 31.85 -0.19 -11.68
C TRP A 295 31.54 0.91 -12.71
N SER A 296 31.95 2.16 -12.47
CA SER A 296 31.76 3.27 -13.42
C SER A 296 32.52 3.11 -14.76
N GLU A 297 33.28 2.05 -14.95
CA GLU A 297 34.12 1.83 -16.15
C GLU A 297 33.81 0.55 -16.94
N ILE A 298 32.84 -0.27 -16.61
CA ILE A 298 32.43 -1.35 -17.53
C ILE A 298 31.51 -0.75 -18.60
N THR A 299 32.12 -0.17 -19.59
CA THR A 299 31.43 0.22 -20.81
C THR A 299 31.13 -1.05 -21.62
N LEU A 300 29.88 -1.56 -21.51
CA LEU A 300 29.36 -2.57 -22.43
C LEU A 300 29.16 -1.91 -23.81
N THR A 301 30.21 -1.73 -24.56
CA THR A 301 30.16 -1.35 -25.98
C THR A 301 29.60 -2.54 -26.77
N ASN A 302 28.35 -2.36 -27.28
CA ASN A 302 27.60 -3.27 -28.16
C ASN A 302 26.78 -4.39 -27.52
N ALA A 303 25.96 -4.08 -26.50
CA ALA A 303 24.82 -4.92 -26.21
C ALA A 303 23.62 -4.46 -27.05
N THR A 304 23.35 -5.14 -28.14
CA THR A 304 22.05 -5.03 -28.81
C THR A 304 20.97 -5.55 -27.84
N LYS A 305 19.91 -4.75 -27.65
CA LYS A 305 18.75 -5.09 -26.83
C LYS A 305 18.06 -6.37 -27.32
N THR A 306 18.51 -7.51 -26.82
CA THR A 306 17.79 -8.78 -26.91
C THR A 306 17.82 -9.41 -25.52
N PRO A 307 16.71 -9.89 -24.97
CA PRO A 307 16.70 -10.52 -23.65
C PRO A 307 17.50 -11.82 -23.74
N MET A 308 18.67 -11.85 -23.15
CA MET A 308 19.48 -13.05 -23.03
C MET A 308 19.46 -13.53 -21.57
N ALA A 309 18.92 -14.72 -21.36
CA ALA A 309 19.14 -15.45 -20.12
C ALA A 309 20.61 -15.84 -20.04
N GLY A 310 21.38 -15.10 -19.26
CA GLY A 310 22.78 -15.40 -18.95
C GLY A 310 22.90 -15.78 -17.47
N MET A 311 23.62 -16.87 -17.18
CA MET A 311 23.95 -17.26 -15.81
C MET A 311 25.33 -16.71 -15.50
N ILE A 312 25.44 -15.89 -14.44
CA ILE A 312 26.71 -15.36 -13.94
C ILE A 312 27.12 -16.19 -12.74
N LEU A 313 28.26 -16.82 -12.81
CA LEU A 313 28.88 -17.55 -11.70
C LEU A 313 30.01 -16.72 -11.14
N MET A 314 29.94 -16.36 -9.87
CA MET A 314 31.01 -15.73 -9.11
C MET A 314 31.63 -16.78 -8.19
N GLU A 315 32.93 -17.09 -8.34
CA GLU A 315 33.69 -17.88 -7.37
C GLU A 315 34.47 -16.94 -6.46
N MET A 316 34.21 -17.03 -5.15
CA MET A 316 34.98 -16.33 -4.13
C MET A 316 36.08 -17.28 -3.61
N GLY A 317 37.34 -16.94 -3.84
CA GLY A 317 38.48 -17.67 -3.31
C GLY A 317 38.69 -17.35 -1.81
N SER A 318 38.82 -18.40 -1.00
CA SER A 318 39.18 -18.30 0.40
C SER A 318 40.69 -18.24 0.53
N ALA A 319 41.27 -17.07 0.72
CA ALA A 319 42.44 -16.72 1.50
C ALA A 319 43.21 -15.52 0.94
N CYS A 320 43.32 -14.50 1.72
CA CYS A 320 44.40 -13.50 1.82
C CYS A 320 44.94 -12.74 0.61
N LEU A 321 44.19 -12.59 -0.47
CA LEU A 321 44.27 -11.49 -1.47
C LEU A 321 43.05 -11.62 -2.39
N PRO A 322 42.32 -10.55 -2.68
CA PRO A 322 41.14 -10.64 -3.53
C PRO A 322 41.56 -10.74 -5.00
N ILE A 323 41.53 -11.94 -5.55
CA ILE A 323 41.51 -12.12 -7.01
C ILE A 323 40.06 -12.40 -7.35
N TYR A 324 39.40 -11.45 -7.99
CA TYR A 324 38.04 -11.61 -8.47
C TYR A 324 38.10 -12.10 -9.92
N SER A 325 37.44 -13.22 -10.20
CA SER A 325 37.15 -13.62 -11.57
C SER A 325 35.66 -13.54 -11.83
N LEU A 326 35.24 -12.75 -12.80
CA LEU A 326 33.89 -12.71 -13.30
C LEU A 326 33.82 -13.61 -14.54
N THR A 327 33.03 -14.66 -14.45
CA THR A 327 32.79 -15.55 -15.61
C THR A 327 31.36 -15.34 -16.12
N ILE A 328 31.25 -14.79 -17.31
CA ILE A 328 29.94 -14.53 -17.98
C ILE A 328 29.78 -15.61 -19.05
N LEU A 329 28.66 -16.34 -18.99
CA LEU A 329 28.30 -17.33 -20.01
C LEU A 329 27.32 -16.69 -21.00
N THR A 330 27.78 -16.39 -22.22
CA THR A 330 26.90 -15.86 -23.26
C THR A 330 27.02 -16.76 -24.50
N ASN A 331 25.89 -17.19 -25.05
CA ASN A 331 25.80 -18.01 -26.27
C ASN A 331 26.74 -19.24 -26.26
N GLY A 332 26.85 -19.92 -25.12
CA GLY A 332 27.68 -21.11 -24.99
C GLY A 332 29.21 -20.85 -24.99
N ARG A 333 29.62 -19.60 -24.84
CA ARG A 333 31.04 -19.25 -24.65
C ARG A 333 31.24 -18.65 -23.25
N MET A 334 32.29 -19.10 -22.62
CA MET A 334 32.72 -18.65 -21.30
C MET A 334 33.73 -17.50 -21.49
N LEU A 335 33.44 -16.34 -20.94
CA LEU A 335 34.35 -15.20 -20.88
C LEU A 335 34.75 -15.01 -19.42
N THR A 336 36.00 -15.21 -19.10
CA THR A 336 36.55 -14.97 -17.76
C THR A 336 37.38 -13.70 -17.80
N VAL A 337 37.04 -12.73 -16.96
CA VAL A 337 37.86 -11.53 -16.75
C VAL A 337 38.51 -11.70 -15.38
N MET A 338 39.84 -11.66 -15.35
CA MET A 338 40.65 -11.69 -14.13
C MET A 338 41.29 -10.31 -13.97
N GLU A 339 41.14 -9.70 -12.81
CA GLU A 339 42.00 -8.61 -12.35
C GLU A 339 42.93 -9.09 -11.24
#